data_2ae0e691801f91a4e5ec260e5be0b9cf
#
_entry.id   2ae0e691801f91a4e5ec260e5be0b9cf
#
_cell.length_a   1.000
_cell.length_b   1.000
_cell.length_c   1.000
_cell.angle_alpha   90.00
_cell.angle_beta   90.00
_cell.angle_gamma   90.00
#
_symmetry.space_group_name_H-M   'P 1'
#
loop_
_entity.id
_entity.type
_entity.pdbx_description
1 polymer ?
#
loop_
_entity_poly.entity_id
_entity_poly.type
_entity_poly.pdbx_seq_one_letter_code
_entity_poly.pdbx_strand_id
1 'polypeptide(L)'
;MIQLLQEIFSYGFLVRAILVGSLVALCAALLGVSLVLKRYSMIGDGLSHVGFGALSIAMAMNVAPLAVAIPVVVAAAFLLLRLSQNGKLRGDSAIALISSGALAAGVLVTSLSSGLNADVYGYMFGSILSMGEGDVILSLILALVCLLYTSDAAD
;
A
#
# COMPACT_ATOMS: atom_id res chain seq x y z
N MET A 1 -32.41 -1.94 -12.31
CA MET A 1 -31.38 -1.08 -11.71
C MET A 1 -31.55 -0.92 -10.20
N ILE A 2 -32.72 -0.53 -9.70
CA ILE A 2 -33.00 -0.40 -8.26
C ILE A 2 -32.92 -1.76 -7.53
N GLN A 3 -33.43 -2.84 -8.11
CA GLN A 3 -33.33 -4.18 -7.55
C GLN A 3 -31.88 -4.68 -7.45
N LEU A 4 -31.06 -4.43 -8.45
CA LEU A 4 -29.62 -4.74 -8.43
C LEU A 4 -28.87 -3.99 -7.32
N LEU A 5 -29.20 -2.72 -7.10
CA LEU A 5 -28.65 -1.94 -5.99
C LEU A 5 -29.10 -2.50 -4.62
N GLN A 6 -30.36 -2.88 -4.49
CA GLN A 6 -30.85 -3.51 -3.25
C GLN A 6 -30.18 -4.86 -2.97
N GLU A 7 -29.94 -5.67 -4.00
CA GLU A 7 -29.17 -6.92 -3.87
C GLU A 7 -27.72 -6.65 -3.44
N ILE A 8 -27.06 -5.67 -4.05
CA ILE A 8 -25.68 -5.29 -3.69
C ILE A 8 -25.60 -4.89 -2.21
N PHE A 9 -26.51 -4.08 -1.71
CA PHE A 9 -26.52 -3.64 -0.32
C PHE A 9 -27.00 -4.72 0.68
N SER A 10 -27.56 -5.83 0.21
CA SER A 10 -27.91 -6.96 1.07
C SER A 10 -26.69 -7.81 1.47
N TYR A 11 -25.60 -7.74 0.72
CA TYR A 11 -24.37 -8.46 1.02
C TYR A 11 -23.46 -7.66 1.95
N GLY A 12 -23.38 -8.04 3.23
CA GLY A 12 -22.59 -7.32 4.24
C GLY A 12 -21.11 -7.16 3.89
N PHE A 13 -20.48 -8.13 3.20
CA PHE A 13 -19.10 -8.02 2.74
C PHE A 13 -18.91 -6.91 1.69
N LEU A 14 -19.89 -6.72 0.81
CA LEU A 14 -19.83 -5.72 -0.24
C LEU A 14 -19.96 -4.29 0.32
N VAL A 15 -20.84 -4.12 1.31
CA VAL A 15 -20.98 -2.85 2.04
C VAL A 15 -19.68 -2.50 2.76
N ARG A 16 -19.06 -3.46 3.45
CA ARG A 16 -17.74 -3.26 4.10
C ARG A 16 -16.66 -2.87 3.09
N ALA A 17 -16.59 -3.57 1.96
CA ALA A 17 -15.62 -3.28 0.90
C ALA A 17 -15.78 -1.88 0.31
N ILE A 18 -17.01 -1.45 0.03
CA ILE A 18 -17.30 -0.11 -0.48
C ILE A 18 -16.93 0.96 0.56
N LEU A 19 -17.26 0.74 1.83
CA LEU A 19 -16.98 1.66 2.91
C LEU A 19 -15.46 1.83 3.13
N VAL A 20 -14.75 0.73 3.28
CA VAL A 20 -13.28 0.74 3.46
C VAL A 20 -12.60 1.30 2.22
N GLY A 21 -13.01 0.87 1.01
CA GLY A 21 -12.44 1.36 -0.24
C GLY A 21 -12.63 2.87 -0.43
N SER A 22 -13.81 3.40 -0.08
CA SER A 22 -14.05 4.85 -0.15
C SER A 22 -13.25 5.65 0.86
N LEU A 23 -13.07 5.13 2.10
CA LEU A 23 -12.23 5.75 3.12
C LEU A 23 -10.75 5.79 2.69
N VAL A 24 -10.23 4.66 2.21
CA VAL A 24 -8.84 4.57 1.71
C VAL A 24 -8.63 5.49 0.52
N ALA A 25 -9.58 5.54 -0.43
CA ALA A 25 -9.51 6.42 -1.58
C ALA A 25 -9.50 7.91 -1.17
N LEU A 26 -10.31 8.29 -0.19
CA LEU A 26 -10.35 9.65 0.34
C LEU A 26 -9.00 10.03 0.99
N CYS A 27 -8.46 9.16 1.84
CA CYS A 27 -7.15 9.37 2.48
C CYS A 27 -6.04 9.47 1.44
N ALA A 28 -6.03 8.58 0.45
CA ALA A 28 -5.04 8.59 -0.62
C ALA A 28 -5.13 9.89 -1.45
N ALA A 29 -6.32 10.38 -1.73
CA ALA A 29 -6.51 11.63 -2.45
C ALA A 29 -5.96 12.84 -1.68
N LEU A 30 -6.25 12.93 -0.39
CA LEU A 30 -5.79 14.03 0.46
C LEU A 30 -4.27 14.02 0.66
N LEU A 31 -3.69 12.84 0.98
CA LEU A 31 -2.25 12.68 1.09
C LEU A 31 -1.55 12.89 -0.26
N GLY A 32 -2.16 12.45 -1.34
CA GLY A 32 -1.62 12.56 -2.69
C GLY A 32 -1.36 14.02 -3.09
N VAL A 33 -2.28 14.93 -2.77
CA VAL A 33 -2.09 16.36 -3.06
C VAL A 33 -0.84 16.89 -2.37
N SER A 34 -0.67 16.65 -1.07
CA SER A 34 0.48 17.13 -0.31
C SER A 34 1.80 16.50 -0.79
N LEU A 35 1.79 15.24 -1.17
CA LEU A 35 2.96 14.54 -1.72
C LEU A 35 3.37 15.07 -3.10
N VAL A 36 2.41 15.33 -3.98
CA VAL A 36 2.67 15.91 -5.31
C VAL A 36 3.26 17.32 -5.18
N LEU A 37 2.71 18.15 -4.30
CA LEU A 37 3.24 19.48 -4.04
C LEU A 37 4.69 19.45 -3.51
N LYS A 38 5.04 18.43 -2.73
CA LYS A 38 6.41 18.19 -2.24
C LYS A 38 7.31 17.46 -3.25
N ARG A 39 6.86 17.23 -4.49
CA ARG A 39 7.59 16.54 -5.58
C ARG A 39 7.89 15.06 -5.28
N TYR A 40 7.01 14.40 -4.56
CA TYR A 40 7.04 12.96 -4.28
C TYR A 40 5.87 12.24 -4.96
N SER A 41 5.57 12.59 -6.21
CA SER A 41 4.39 12.10 -6.92
C SER A 41 4.34 10.57 -7.06
N MET A 42 5.49 9.93 -7.20
CA MET A 42 5.60 8.49 -7.44
C MET A 42 5.91 7.66 -6.17
N ILE A 43 5.89 8.26 -4.97
CA ILE A 43 6.31 7.56 -3.75
C ILE A 43 5.40 6.37 -3.42
N GLY A 44 4.10 6.48 -3.67
CA GLY A 44 3.14 5.39 -3.43
C GLY A 44 3.41 4.19 -4.32
N ASP A 45 3.64 4.44 -5.61
CA ASP A 45 4.00 3.41 -6.58
C ASP A 45 5.35 2.76 -6.23
N GLY A 46 6.36 3.57 -5.92
CA GLY A 46 7.68 3.08 -5.51
C GLY A 46 7.62 2.19 -4.27
N LEU A 47 6.87 2.59 -3.25
CA LEU A 47 6.71 1.80 -2.02
C LEU A 47 5.90 0.52 -2.23
N SER A 48 4.96 0.49 -3.19
CA SER A 48 4.23 -0.73 -3.53
C SER A 48 5.17 -1.81 -4.11
N HIS A 49 6.12 -1.41 -4.96
CA HIS A 49 7.14 -2.32 -5.47
C HIS A 49 8.12 -2.81 -4.40
N VAL A 50 8.48 -1.97 -3.44
CA VAL A 50 9.24 -2.39 -2.25
C VAL A 50 8.43 -3.38 -1.43
N GLY A 51 7.14 -3.13 -1.24
CA GLY A 51 6.21 -4.05 -0.57
C GLY A 51 6.16 -5.42 -1.25
N PHE A 52 6.04 -5.43 -2.58
CA PHE A 52 6.08 -6.67 -3.37
C PHE A 52 7.39 -7.45 -3.15
N GLY A 53 8.53 -6.78 -3.24
CA GLY A 53 9.83 -7.41 -3.00
C GLY A 53 9.95 -7.99 -1.59
N ALA A 54 9.53 -7.24 -0.57
CA ALA A 54 9.55 -7.67 0.82
C ALA A 54 8.61 -8.86 1.08
N LEU A 55 7.39 -8.84 0.54
CA LEU A 55 6.44 -9.95 0.62
C LEU A 55 6.99 -11.21 -0.03
N SER A 56 7.55 -11.10 -1.23
CA SER A 56 8.13 -12.21 -1.97
C SER A 56 9.26 -12.89 -1.18
N ILE A 57 10.15 -12.10 -0.59
CA ILE A 57 11.25 -12.61 0.23
C ILE A 57 10.72 -13.26 1.51
N ALA A 58 9.77 -12.63 2.21
CA ALA A 58 9.20 -13.17 3.44
C ALA A 58 8.51 -14.51 3.21
N MET A 59 7.77 -14.63 2.11
CA MET A 59 7.09 -15.88 1.74
C MET A 59 8.09 -16.98 1.36
N ALA A 60 9.15 -16.63 0.62
CA ALA A 60 10.22 -17.59 0.30
C ALA A 60 10.94 -18.11 1.55
N MET A 61 11.03 -17.29 2.58
CA MET A 61 11.59 -17.66 3.88
C MET A 61 10.60 -18.32 4.85
N ASN A 62 9.34 -18.49 4.45
CA ASN A 62 8.25 -18.99 5.31
C ASN A 62 8.04 -18.17 6.61
N VAL A 63 8.24 -16.86 6.53
CA VAL A 63 8.00 -15.92 7.64
C VAL A 63 6.69 -15.18 7.39
N ALA A 64 6.05 -14.69 8.46
CA ALA A 64 4.80 -13.92 8.35
C ALA A 64 4.96 -12.72 7.39
N PRO A 65 4.30 -12.70 6.23
CA PRO A 65 4.60 -11.76 5.14
C PRO A 65 4.43 -10.30 5.54
N LEU A 66 3.33 -9.98 6.21
CA LEU A 66 3.02 -8.60 6.62
C LEU A 66 3.94 -8.09 7.73
N ALA A 67 4.39 -8.98 8.63
CA ALA A 67 5.31 -8.62 9.71
C ALA A 67 6.69 -8.19 9.19
N VAL A 68 7.09 -8.69 8.02
CA VAL A 68 8.34 -8.30 7.35
C VAL A 68 8.10 -7.11 6.40
N ALA A 69 7.02 -7.15 5.63
CA ALA A 69 6.77 -6.12 4.62
C ALA A 69 6.55 -4.73 5.24
N ILE A 70 5.79 -4.63 6.33
CA ILE A 70 5.51 -3.33 6.96
C ILE A 70 6.80 -2.60 7.41
N PRO A 71 7.69 -3.20 8.22
CA PRO A 71 8.92 -2.51 8.64
C PRO A 71 9.86 -2.22 7.47
N VAL A 72 9.92 -3.10 6.46
CA VAL A 72 10.76 -2.87 5.27
C VAL A 72 10.25 -1.68 4.47
N VAL A 73 8.94 -1.58 4.24
CA VAL A 73 8.34 -0.45 3.51
C VAL A 73 8.52 0.86 4.29
N VAL A 74 8.36 0.83 5.62
CA VAL A 74 8.60 2.01 6.47
C VAL A 74 10.07 2.44 6.41
N ALA A 75 11.01 1.50 6.51
CA ALA A 75 12.44 1.79 6.39
C ALA A 75 12.79 2.35 4.99
N ALA A 76 12.22 1.80 3.93
CA ALA A 76 12.39 2.30 2.57
C ALA A 76 11.82 3.72 2.40
N ALA A 77 10.68 4.02 2.99
CA ALA A 77 10.10 5.36 2.98
C ALA A 77 11.03 6.39 3.66
N PHE A 78 11.58 6.04 4.82
CA PHE A 78 12.56 6.87 5.51
C PHE A 78 13.84 7.07 4.67
N LEU A 79 14.34 6.01 4.06
CA LEU A 79 15.52 6.06 3.20
C LEU A 79 15.28 6.98 1.99
N LEU A 80 14.14 6.84 1.34
CA LEU A 80 13.74 7.68 0.20
C LEU A 80 13.65 9.16 0.59
N LEU A 81 13.02 9.47 1.71
CA LEU A 81 12.92 10.84 2.20
C LEU A 81 14.31 11.44 2.49
N ARG A 82 15.18 10.67 3.13
CA ARG A 82 16.53 11.12 3.48
C ARG A 82 17.42 11.31 2.24
N LEU A 83 17.33 10.43 1.25
CA LEU A 83 18.06 10.55 -0.01
C LEU A 83 17.61 11.78 -0.81
N SER A 84 16.33 12.04 -0.82
CA SER A 84 15.76 13.20 -1.51
C SER A 84 16.14 14.53 -0.86
N GLN A 85 16.27 14.59 0.47
CA GLN A 85 16.66 15.80 1.18
C GLN A 85 18.13 16.16 1.00
N ASN A 86 19.00 15.18 0.78
CA ASN A 86 20.43 15.41 0.63
C ASN A 86 20.86 15.98 -0.74
N GLY A 87 19.92 16.29 -1.62
CA GLY A 87 20.13 17.03 -2.86
C GLY A 87 20.95 16.32 -3.95
N LYS A 88 21.47 15.11 -3.70
CA LYS A 88 22.28 14.35 -4.67
C LYS A 88 21.44 13.67 -5.75
N LEU A 89 20.19 13.32 -5.44
CA LEU A 89 19.23 12.71 -6.37
C LEU A 89 17.90 13.47 -6.27
N ARG A 90 17.27 13.70 -7.41
CA ARG A 90 15.89 14.21 -7.41
C ARG A 90 14.97 13.14 -6.83
N GLY A 91 13.97 13.53 -6.04
CA GLY A 91 13.08 12.61 -5.34
C GLY A 91 12.53 11.48 -6.20
N ASP A 92 12.00 11.81 -7.38
CA ASP A 92 11.43 10.82 -8.31
C ASP A 92 12.48 9.86 -8.88
N SER A 93 13.73 10.32 -9.09
CA SER A 93 14.80 9.44 -9.57
C SER A 93 15.26 8.43 -8.51
N ALA A 94 15.29 8.84 -7.25
CA ALA A 94 15.61 7.94 -6.13
C ALA A 94 14.50 6.89 -5.96
N ILE A 95 13.23 7.31 -6.06
CA ILE A 95 12.08 6.41 -6.02
C ILE A 95 12.15 5.39 -7.14
N ALA A 96 12.37 5.83 -8.39
CA ALA A 96 12.46 4.95 -9.55
C ALA A 96 13.56 3.89 -9.39
N LEU A 97 14.74 4.27 -8.89
CA LEU A 97 15.86 3.35 -8.69
C LEU A 97 15.54 2.27 -7.64
N ILE A 98 15.04 2.67 -6.48
CA ILE A 98 14.69 1.75 -5.39
C ILE A 98 13.53 0.85 -5.79
N SER A 99 12.51 1.42 -6.43
CA SER A 99 11.35 0.72 -6.95
C SER A 99 11.73 -0.38 -7.95
N SER A 100 12.53 -0.02 -8.96
CA SER A 100 12.98 -0.99 -9.99
C SER A 100 13.82 -2.11 -9.39
N GLY A 101 14.72 -1.78 -8.46
CA GLY A 101 15.54 -2.77 -7.77
C GLY A 101 14.72 -3.73 -6.91
N ALA A 102 13.76 -3.20 -6.16
CA ALA A 102 12.88 -4.00 -5.31
C ALA A 102 11.95 -4.90 -6.13
N LEU A 103 11.39 -4.37 -7.23
CA LEU A 103 10.57 -5.14 -8.15
C LEU A 103 11.37 -6.28 -8.78
N ALA A 104 12.58 -5.99 -9.27
CA ALA A 104 13.44 -7.01 -9.88
C ALA A 104 13.81 -8.11 -8.87
N ALA A 105 14.15 -7.75 -7.63
CA ALA A 105 14.42 -8.70 -6.57
C ALA A 105 13.19 -9.56 -6.25
N GLY A 106 12.01 -8.96 -6.14
CA GLY A 106 10.75 -9.68 -5.90
C GLY A 106 10.42 -10.67 -7.02
N VAL A 107 10.51 -10.22 -8.28
CA VAL A 107 10.28 -11.10 -9.44
C VAL A 107 11.29 -12.24 -9.49
N LEU A 108 12.57 -11.98 -9.20
CA LEU A 108 13.59 -13.03 -9.17
C LEU A 108 13.27 -14.09 -8.11
N VAL A 109 12.92 -13.66 -6.89
CA VAL A 109 12.57 -14.58 -5.79
C VAL A 109 11.32 -15.40 -6.13
N THR A 110 10.27 -14.78 -6.65
CA THR A 110 9.04 -15.48 -7.04
C THR A 110 9.29 -16.46 -8.19
N SER A 111 10.15 -16.11 -9.13
CA SER A 111 10.49 -16.98 -10.27
C SER A 111 11.32 -18.21 -9.87
N LEU A 112 12.17 -18.07 -8.84
CA LEU A 112 12.98 -19.18 -8.32
C LEU A 112 12.19 -20.09 -7.37
N SER A 113 11.08 -19.62 -6.83
CA SER A 113 10.28 -20.34 -5.85
C SER A 113 8.99 -20.84 -6.50
N SER A 114 8.90 -22.15 -6.72
CA SER A 114 7.72 -22.78 -7.36
C SER A 114 6.47 -22.57 -6.49
N GLY A 115 5.42 -21.99 -7.08
CA GLY A 115 4.10 -21.85 -6.45
C GLY A 115 3.83 -20.54 -5.69
N LEU A 116 4.83 -19.69 -5.45
CA LEU A 116 4.64 -18.45 -4.71
C LEU A 116 3.86 -17.34 -5.45
N ASN A 117 3.78 -17.39 -6.77
CA ASN A 117 3.18 -16.32 -7.56
C ASN A 117 1.72 -16.03 -7.17
N ALA A 118 0.89 -17.05 -7.00
CA ALA A 118 -0.52 -16.87 -6.66
C ALA A 118 -0.71 -16.28 -5.24
N ASP A 119 0.12 -16.73 -4.30
CA ASP A 119 0.04 -16.28 -2.91
C ASP A 119 0.51 -14.84 -2.75
N VAL A 120 1.61 -14.44 -3.42
CA VAL A 120 2.11 -13.06 -3.40
C VAL A 120 1.10 -12.10 -4.00
N TYR A 121 0.48 -12.44 -5.12
CA TYR A 121 -0.59 -11.63 -5.71
C TYR A 121 -1.81 -11.53 -4.79
N GLY A 122 -2.19 -12.62 -4.13
CA GLY A 122 -3.27 -12.60 -3.13
C GLY A 122 -3.00 -11.62 -1.98
N TYR A 123 -1.76 -11.55 -1.50
CA TYR A 123 -1.38 -10.57 -0.48
C TYR A 123 -1.31 -9.13 -0.99
N MET A 124 -0.85 -8.92 -2.23
CA MET A 124 -0.75 -7.56 -2.81
C MET A 124 -2.11 -6.94 -3.10
N PHE A 125 -2.99 -7.70 -3.73
CA PHE A 125 -4.30 -7.20 -4.14
C PHE A 125 -5.37 -7.42 -3.07
N GLY A 126 -5.06 -8.23 -2.06
CA GLY A 126 -5.98 -8.56 -0.98
C GLY A 126 -7.18 -9.37 -1.45
N SER A 127 -8.08 -9.63 -0.54
CA SER A 127 -9.37 -10.25 -0.85
C SER A 127 -10.49 -9.44 -0.21
N ILE A 128 -11.34 -8.87 -1.03
CA ILE A 128 -12.55 -8.18 -0.60
C ILE A 128 -13.45 -9.12 0.24
N LEU A 129 -13.43 -10.42 -0.10
CA LEU A 129 -14.24 -11.44 0.57
C LEU A 129 -13.75 -11.80 1.97
N SER A 130 -12.46 -11.60 2.25
CA SER A 130 -11.84 -11.93 3.55
C SER A 130 -11.88 -10.77 4.55
N MET A 131 -12.47 -9.62 4.19
CA MET A 131 -12.51 -8.42 5.01
C MET A 131 -13.41 -8.61 6.24
N GLY A 132 -12.79 -8.62 7.42
CA GLY A 132 -13.46 -8.77 8.71
C GLY A 132 -13.92 -7.42 9.31
N GLU A 133 -14.64 -7.49 10.42
CA GLU A 133 -15.06 -6.27 11.15
C GLU A 133 -13.87 -5.53 11.75
N GLY A 134 -12.81 -6.25 12.15
CA GLY A 134 -11.58 -5.66 12.65
C GLY A 134 -10.87 -4.80 11.59
N ASP A 135 -10.92 -5.20 10.33
CA ASP A 135 -10.29 -4.45 9.23
C ASP A 135 -11.04 -3.14 8.97
N VAL A 136 -12.37 -3.14 9.12
CA VAL A 136 -13.19 -1.92 9.00
C VAL A 136 -12.84 -0.92 10.11
N ILE A 137 -12.74 -1.39 11.35
CA ILE A 137 -12.41 -0.56 12.50
C ILE A 137 -10.98 0.01 12.35
N LEU A 138 -10.02 -0.83 11.98
CA LEU A 138 -8.64 -0.41 11.74
C LEU A 138 -8.56 0.64 10.62
N SER A 139 -9.26 0.42 9.52
CA SER A 139 -9.31 1.35 8.39
C SER A 139 -9.96 2.69 8.79
N LEU A 140 -10.99 2.66 9.63
CA LEU A 140 -11.64 3.86 10.13
C LEU A 140 -10.69 4.67 11.03
N ILE A 141 -9.98 4.01 11.94
CA ILE A 141 -8.99 4.65 12.82
C ILE A 141 -7.86 5.27 11.99
N LEU A 142 -7.31 4.52 11.03
CA LEU A 142 -6.26 5.01 10.13
C LEU A 142 -6.73 6.20 9.30
N ALA A 143 -7.97 6.15 8.78
CA ALA A 143 -8.56 7.23 8.03
C ALA A 143 -8.71 8.51 8.88
N LEU A 144 -9.16 8.37 10.11
CA LEU A 144 -9.33 9.48 11.05
C LEU A 144 -7.99 10.11 11.41
N VAL A 145 -6.98 9.31 11.71
CA VAL A 145 -5.60 9.78 11.96
C VAL A 145 -5.04 10.49 10.73
N CYS A 146 -5.24 9.93 9.54
CA CYS A 146 -4.79 10.51 8.28
C CYS A 146 -5.46 11.87 8.01
N LEU A 147 -6.78 11.99 8.25
CA LEU A 147 -7.53 13.23 8.09
C LEU A 147 -7.08 14.30 9.08
N LEU A 148 -6.88 13.94 10.33
CA LEU A 148 -6.38 14.86 11.35
C LEU A 148 -4.98 15.37 11.00
N TYR A 149 -4.10 14.46 10.58
CA TYR A 149 -2.73 14.84 10.19
C TYR A 149 -2.70 15.74 8.96
N THR A 150 -3.55 15.47 7.95
CA THR A 150 -3.64 16.32 6.75
C THR A 150 -4.28 17.66 7.02
N SER A 151 -5.22 17.75 7.96
CA SER A 151 -5.82 19.01 8.38
C SER A 151 -4.82 19.90 9.15
N ASP A 152 -4.04 19.31 10.07
CA ASP A 152 -3.02 20.02 10.84
C ASP A 152 -1.83 20.47 9.95
N ALA A 153 -1.55 19.76 8.87
CA ALA A 153 -0.51 20.15 7.91
C ALA A 153 -0.94 21.23 6.90
N ALA A 154 -2.22 21.59 6.87
CA ALA A 154 -2.78 22.61 5.99
C ALA A 154 -2.88 24.00 6.63
N ASP A 155 -2.75 24.08 7.97
CA ASP A 155 -2.64 25.30 8.77
C ASP A 155 -1.16 25.72 8.92
#